data_3720efd037856504ce59c8471763ab51
#
_entry.id   3720efd037856504ce59c8471763ab51
#
_cell.length_a   1.000
_cell.length_b   1.000
_cell.length_c   1.000
_cell.angle_alpha   90.00
_cell.angle_beta   90.00
_cell.angle_gamma   90.00
#
_symmetry.space_group_name_H-M   'P 1'
#
loop_
_entity.id
_entity.type
_entity.pdbx_description
1 polymer ?
#
loop_
_entity_poly.entity_id
_entity_poly.type
_entity_poly.pdbx_seq_one_letter_code
_entity_poly.pdbx_strand_id
1 'polypeptide(L)'
;DRIMDTNLKGVFFLSQAVAREMYRRRSGNIINIGSHNDTGMLGGCSVYGASKSGVVALTRSMAVEFAQYGIRCNAISPGHILTDLTQVTWQHPTRSEYLRERIAMGRPGEPDELTGMAILLASDASSYMTGQAYHIDGGCLCGGRPWDYDTQY
;
A
#
# COMPACT_ATOMS: atom_id res chain seq x y z
N ASP A 1 -2.35 -15.72 15.96
CA ASP A 1 -1.85 -14.47 15.46
C ASP A 1 -1.78 -14.41 13.94
N ARG A 2 -2.80 -15.02 13.30
CA ARG A 2 -2.85 -15.28 11.86
C ARG A 2 -2.59 -14.03 10.99
N ILE A 3 -3.09 -12.86 11.39
CA ILE A 3 -2.90 -11.61 10.62
C ILE A 3 -1.41 -11.23 10.61
N MET A 4 -0.77 -11.24 11.76
CA MET A 4 0.66 -10.90 11.86
C MET A 4 1.54 -11.94 11.15
N ASP A 5 1.22 -13.21 11.30
CA ASP A 5 1.98 -14.29 10.66
C ASP A 5 1.89 -14.19 9.12
N THR A 6 0.70 -13.92 8.58
CA THR A 6 0.50 -13.80 7.13
C THR A 6 1.04 -12.47 6.58
N ASN A 7 0.59 -11.35 7.16
CA ASN A 7 0.81 -10.03 6.55
C ASN A 7 2.22 -9.48 6.80
N LEU A 8 2.85 -9.80 7.92
CA LEU A 8 4.15 -9.24 8.29
C LEU A 8 5.25 -10.29 8.22
N LYS A 9 5.09 -11.38 8.97
CA LYS A 9 6.10 -12.44 9.05
C LYS A 9 6.31 -13.15 7.71
N GLY A 10 5.21 -13.44 6.99
CA GLY A 10 5.27 -14.00 5.64
C GLY A 10 6.01 -13.10 4.66
N VAL A 11 5.73 -11.79 4.68
CA VAL A 11 6.42 -10.81 3.83
C VAL A 11 7.92 -10.77 4.16
N PHE A 12 8.29 -10.76 5.45
CA PHE A 12 9.68 -10.77 5.87
C PHE A 12 10.45 -11.99 5.32
N PHE A 13 9.95 -13.19 5.55
CA PHE A 13 10.67 -14.41 5.14
C PHE A 13 10.71 -14.58 3.62
N LEU A 14 9.63 -14.22 2.91
CA LEU A 14 9.63 -14.25 1.44
C LEU A 14 10.64 -13.25 0.89
N SER A 15 10.64 -12.02 1.39
CA SER A 15 11.60 -10.99 0.96
C SER A 15 13.04 -11.41 1.25
N GLN A 16 13.31 -12.02 2.40
CA GLN A 16 14.63 -12.56 2.75
C GLN A 16 15.06 -13.66 1.76
N ALA A 17 14.15 -14.56 1.41
CA ALA A 17 14.45 -15.66 0.49
C ALA A 17 14.80 -15.15 -0.92
N VAL A 18 13.98 -14.23 -1.48
CA VAL A 18 14.23 -13.68 -2.82
C VAL A 18 15.46 -12.75 -2.83
N ALA A 19 15.69 -12.00 -1.76
CA ALA A 19 16.85 -11.12 -1.64
C ALA A 19 18.18 -11.88 -1.72
N ARG A 20 18.26 -13.12 -1.24
CA ARG A 20 19.47 -13.96 -1.36
C ARG A 20 19.87 -14.21 -2.79
N GLU A 21 18.91 -14.42 -3.69
CA GLU A 21 19.16 -14.61 -5.11
C GLU A 21 19.50 -13.28 -5.82
N MET A 22 18.80 -12.21 -5.44
CA MET A 22 19.06 -10.86 -5.94
C MET A 22 20.46 -10.37 -5.52
N TYR A 23 20.90 -10.67 -4.31
CA TYR A 23 22.24 -10.38 -3.79
C TYR A 23 23.34 -10.98 -4.68
N ARG A 24 23.20 -12.26 -5.08
CA ARG A 24 24.17 -12.95 -5.95
C ARG A 24 24.30 -12.28 -7.31
N ARG A 25 23.19 -11.80 -7.86
CA ARG A 25 23.12 -11.12 -9.15
C ARG A 25 23.48 -9.63 -9.10
N ARG A 26 23.57 -9.07 -7.89
CA ARG A 26 23.75 -7.62 -7.67
C ARG A 26 22.69 -6.79 -8.37
N SER A 27 21.48 -7.30 -8.45
CA SER A 27 20.35 -6.67 -9.10
C SER A 27 19.03 -7.26 -8.58
N GLY A 28 18.06 -6.42 -8.31
CA GLY A 28 16.75 -6.88 -7.88
C GLY A 28 15.77 -5.75 -7.59
N ASN A 29 14.52 -6.16 -7.46
CA ASN A 29 13.44 -5.25 -7.12
C ASN A 29 12.37 -5.99 -6.31
N ILE A 30 12.04 -5.47 -5.15
CA ILE A 30 11.00 -5.99 -4.27
C ILE A 30 9.90 -4.93 -4.17
N ILE A 31 8.67 -5.33 -4.46
CA ILE A 31 7.49 -4.48 -4.32
C ILE A 31 6.57 -5.14 -3.30
N ASN A 32 6.50 -4.57 -2.11
CA ASN A 32 5.62 -5.03 -1.05
C ASN A 32 4.24 -4.39 -1.18
N ILE A 33 3.20 -5.09 -0.70
CA ILE A 33 1.85 -4.55 -0.65
C ILE A 33 1.54 -4.10 0.79
N GLY A 34 1.57 -2.78 0.98
CA GLY A 34 1.13 -2.10 2.19
C GLY A 34 -0.39 -1.96 2.26
N SER A 35 -0.83 -0.85 2.78
CA SER A 35 -2.22 -0.38 2.80
C SER A 35 -2.22 1.08 3.23
N HIS A 36 -3.20 1.87 2.88
CA HIS A 36 -3.37 3.21 3.45
C HIS A 36 -3.50 3.17 4.98
N ASN A 37 -3.88 2.01 5.54
CA ASN A 37 -3.90 1.76 6.99
C ASN A 37 -2.48 1.62 7.62
N ASP A 38 -1.43 1.76 6.84
CA ASP A 38 -0.07 1.91 7.37
C ASP A 38 0.18 3.31 7.95
N THR A 39 -0.63 4.28 7.55
CA THR A 39 -0.57 5.70 7.95
C THR A 39 -1.91 6.16 8.54
N GLY A 40 -3.03 5.98 7.83
CA GLY A 40 -4.37 6.35 8.28
C GLY A 40 -5.11 5.16 8.87
N MET A 41 -5.39 5.17 10.17
CA MET A 41 -6.03 4.04 10.84
C MET A 41 -7.54 4.05 10.69
N LEU A 42 -8.11 2.87 10.37
CA LEU A 42 -9.55 2.64 10.41
C LEU A 42 -9.91 1.94 11.73
N GLY A 43 -10.94 2.42 12.42
CA GLY A 43 -11.45 1.81 13.66
C GLY A 43 -11.79 0.32 13.45
N GLY A 44 -11.45 -0.53 14.43
CA GLY A 44 -11.66 -1.98 14.35
C GLY A 44 -10.60 -2.76 13.59
N CYS A 45 -9.59 -2.10 13.01
CA CYS A 45 -8.54 -2.72 12.18
C CYS A 45 -7.13 -2.61 12.80
N SER A 46 -7.00 -2.50 14.12
CA SER A 46 -5.74 -2.22 14.81
C SER A 46 -4.61 -3.21 14.47
N VAL A 47 -4.87 -4.50 14.55
CA VAL A 47 -3.85 -5.55 14.24
C VAL A 47 -3.49 -5.54 12.76
N TYR A 48 -4.46 -5.32 11.88
CA TYR A 48 -4.23 -5.19 10.45
C TYR A 48 -3.37 -3.95 10.14
N GLY A 49 -3.75 -2.77 10.68
CA GLY A 49 -2.99 -1.54 10.52
C GLY A 49 -1.55 -1.69 11.02
N ALA A 50 -1.36 -2.25 12.22
CA ALA A 50 -0.05 -2.54 12.77
C ALA A 50 0.78 -3.46 11.85
N SER A 51 0.17 -4.51 11.27
CA SER A 51 0.85 -5.40 10.33
C SER A 51 1.28 -4.67 9.06
N LYS A 52 0.45 -3.77 8.52
CA LYS A 52 0.75 -3.01 7.30
C LYS A 52 1.76 -1.88 7.53
N SER A 53 1.71 -1.22 8.68
CA SER A 53 2.78 -0.30 9.12
C SER A 53 4.12 -1.03 9.25
N GLY A 54 4.08 -2.27 9.80
CA GLY A 54 5.25 -3.15 9.88
C GLY A 54 5.83 -3.50 8.49
N VAL A 55 5.00 -3.76 7.49
CA VAL A 55 5.44 -4.00 6.10
C VAL A 55 6.16 -2.78 5.53
N VAL A 56 5.65 -1.57 5.78
CA VAL A 56 6.31 -0.33 5.33
C VAL A 56 7.64 -0.12 6.06
N ALA A 57 7.70 -0.40 7.37
CA ALA A 57 8.94 -0.34 8.14
C ALA A 57 9.99 -1.34 7.62
N LEU A 58 9.58 -2.60 7.34
CA LEU A 58 10.44 -3.61 6.71
C LEU A 58 10.91 -3.16 5.33
N THR A 59 10.04 -2.58 4.51
CA THR A 59 10.39 -2.06 3.18
C THR A 59 11.51 -1.03 3.27
N ARG A 60 11.43 -0.11 4.22
CA ARG A 60 12.47 0.92 4.47
C ARG A 60 13.79 0.31 4.93
N SER A 61 13.75 -0.63 5.89
CA SER A 61 14.95 -1.33 6.35
C SER A 61 15.62 -2.09 5.23
N MET A 62 14.86 -2.87 4.46
CA MET A 62 15.35 -3.61 3.30
C MET A 62 15.94 -2.69 2.23
N ALA A 63 15.34 -1.53 1.99
CA ALA A 63 15.86 -0.56 1.03
C ALA A 63 17.26 -0.08 1.43
N VAL A 64 17.46 0.24 2.71
CA VAL A 64 18.78 0.68 3.23
C VAL A 64 19.80 -0.47 3.17
N GLU A 65 19.42 -1.66 3.63
CA GLU A 65 20.32 -2.81 3.69
C GLU A 65 20.74 -3.31 2.30
N PHE A 66 19.81 -3.29 1.32
CA PHE A 66 20.00 -3.94 0.03
C PHE A 66 20.48 -2.99 -1.08
N ALA A 67 20.43 -1.68 -0.88
CA ALA A 67 20.82 -0.69 -1.91
C ALA A 67 22.25 -0.90 -2.41
N GLN A 68 23.19 -1.21 -1.53
CA GLN A 68 24.59 -1.48 -1.88
C GLN A 68 24.78 -2.70 -2.81
N TYR A 69 23.75 -3.52 -2.93
CA TYR A 69 23.72 -4.70 -3.80
C TYR A 69 22.92 -4.46 -5.09
N GLY A 70 22.53 -3.22 -5.36
CA GLY A 70 21.75 -2.88 -6.52
C GLY A 70 20.29 -3.38 -6.46
N ILE A 71 19.76 -3.59 -5.24
CA ILE A 71 18.38 -4.05 -5.03
C ILE A 71 17.55 -2.88 -4.51
N ARG A 72 16.42 -2.63 -5.15
CA ARG A 72 15.43 -1.64 -4.72
C ARG A 72 14.30 -2.34 -3.94
N CYS A 73 13.75 -1.66 -2.95
CA CYS A 73 12.62 -2.16 -2.17
C CYS A 73 11.62 -1.03 -1.93
N ASN A 74 10.42 -1.17 -2.45
CA ASN A 74 9.34 -0.19 -2.29
C ASN A 74 8.04 -0.87 -1.90
N ALA A 75 7.04 -0.11 -1.48
CA ALA A 75 5.71 -0.60 -1.22
C ALA A 75 4.66 0.17 -2.05
N ILE A 76 3.63 -0.53 -2.48
CA ILE A 76 2.37 0.05 -2.94
C ILE A 76 1.41 -0.07 -1.76
N SER A 77 0.79 1.03 -1.37
CA SER A 77 -0.17 1.11 -0.26
C SER A 77 -1.55 1.49 -0.82
N PRO A 78 -2.37 0.51 -1.24
CA PRO A 78 -3.69 0.76 -1.78
C PRO A 78 -4.63 1.35 -0.72
N GLY A 79 -5.55 2.20 -1.17
CA GLY A 79 -6.71 2.62 -0.42
C GLY A 79 -7.82 1.57 -0.45
N HIS A 80 -9.05 2.05 -0.52
CA HIS A 80 -10.24 1.21 -0.66
C HIS A 80 -10.43 0.77 -2.11
N ILE A 81 -10.03 -0.45 -2.44
CA ILE A 81 -10.15 -1.02 -3.78
C ILE A 81 -11.37 -1.94 -3.83
N LEU A 82 -12.14 -1.85 -4.93
CA LEU A 82 -13.27 -2.73 -5.19
C LEU A 82 -12.76 -4.10 -5.65
N THR A 83 -13.05 -5.12 -4.87
CA THR A 83 -12.70 -6.52 -5.13
C THR A 83 -13.82 -7.41 -4.64
N ASP A 84 -13.82 -8.69 -5.00
CA ASP A 84 -14.79 -9.66 -4.48
C ASP A 84 -14.83 -9.67 -2.95
N LEU A 85 -13.69 -9.49 -2.29
CA LEU A 85 -13.59 -9.45 -0.83
C LEU A 85 -14.23 -8.17 -0.24
N THR A 86 -14.09 -7.03 -0.90
CA THR A 86 -14.54 -5.73 -0.39
C THR A 86 -15.93 -5.34 -0.88
N GLN A 87 -16.48 -6.03 -1.88
CA GLN A 87 -17.77 -5.77 -2.48
C GLN A 87 -18.89 -5.71 -1.45
N VAL A 88 -18.89 -6.60 -0.46
CA VAL A 88 -19.87 -6.61 0.64
C VAL A 88 -19.90 -5.29 1.43
N THR A 89 -18.77 -4.63 1.57
CA THR A 89 -18.69 -3.32 2.24
C THR A 89 -19.28 -2.23 1.37
N TRP A 90 -19.00 -2.26 0.06
CA TRP A 90 -19.51 -1.29 -0.90
C TRP A 90 -20.99 -1.43 -1.20
N GLN A 91 -21.56 -2.62 -1.07
CA GLN A 91 -23.00 -2.87 -1.18
C GLN A 91 -23.78 -2.48 0.08
N HIS A 92 -23.11 -2.30 1.21
CA HIS A 92 -23.77 -1.88 2.45
C HIS A 92 -23.95 -0.36 2.47
N PRO A 93 -25.20 0.17 2.51
CA PRO A 93 -25.46 1.59 2.29
C PRO A 93 -24.67 2.51 3.23
N THR A 94 -24.77 2.28 4.54
CA THR A 94 -24.09 3.11 5.54
C THR A 94 -22.56 3.02 5.47
N ARG A 95 -22.00 1.82 5.19
CA ARG A 95 -20.54 1.67 5.11
C ARG A 95 -19.99 2.29 3.84
N SER A 96 -20.67 2.12 2.72
CA SER A 96 -20.24 2.71 1.45
C SER A 96 -20.28 4.24 1.49
N GLU A 97 -21.32 4.83 2.09
CA GLU A 97 -21.42 6.26 2.30
C GLU A 97 -20.27 6.79 3.18
N TYR A 98 -20.06 6.17 4.34
CA TYR A 98 -18.96 6.49 5.25
C TYR A 98 -17.59 6.46 4.56
N LEU A 99 -17.33 5.48 3.69
CA LEU A 99 -16.09 5.40 2.96
C LEU A 99 -15.98 6.45 1.84
N ARG A 100 -17.10 6.71 1.12
CA ARG A 100 -17.14 7.74 0.06
C ARG A 100 -16.83 9.13 0.58
N GLU A 101 -17.27 9.47 1.78
CA GLU A 101 -16.96 10.75 2.42
C GLU A 101 -15.48 10.91 2.77
N ARG A 102 -14.79 9.79 3.03
CA ARG A 102 -13.36 9.78 3.37
C ARG A 102 -12.43 9.73 2.17
N ILE A 103 -12.96 9.43 1.01
CA ILE A 103 -12.17 9.35 -0.22
C ILE A 103 -12.45 10.62 -1.03
N ALA A 104 -11.43 11.44 -1.29
CA ALA A 104 -11.61 12.70 -2.03
C ALA A 104 -12.26 12.47 -3.41
N MET A 105 -11.90 11.36 -4.09
CA MET A 105 -12.51 10.96 -5.36
C MET A 105 -13.94 10.41 -5.20
N GLY A 106 -14.45 10.18 -3.98
CA GLY A 106 -15.82 9.77 -3.69
C GLY A 106 -16.21 8.35 -4.14
N ARG A 107 -15.27 7.52 -4.52
CA ARG A 107 -15.49 6.16 -5.02
C ARG A 107 -14.39 5.20 -4.58
N PRO A 108 -14.61 3.86 -4.63
CA PRO A 108 -13.51 2.91 -4.55
C PRO A 108 -12.57 3.06 -5.75
N GLY A 109 -11.33 2.65 -5.58
CA GLY A 109 -10.44 2.38 -6.70
C GLY A 109 -10.74 1.01 -7.31
N GLU A 110 -10.37 0.85 -8.58
CA GLU A 110 -10.40 -0.44 -9.27
C GLU A 110 -9.00 -1.09 -9.22
N PRO A 111 -8.89 -2.44 -9.25
CA PRO A 111 -7.59 -3.12 -9.22
C PRO A 111 -6.61 -2.62 -10.29
N ASP A 112 -7.10 -2.33 -11.48
CA ASP A 112 -6.28 -1.85 -12.61
C ASP A 112 -5.65 -0.48 -12.34
N GLU A 113 -6.21 0.32 -11.45
CA GLU A 113 -5.65 1.62 -11.07
C GLU A 113 -4.34 1.50 -10.26
N LEU A 114 -3.99 0.32 -9.78
CA LEU A 114 -2.70 0.03 -9.14
C LEU A 114 -1.61 -0.33 -10.16
N THR A 115 -1.99 -0.73 -11.37
CA THR A 115 -1.10 -1.32 -12.38
C THR A 115 -0.01 -0.34 -12.81
N GLY A 116 -0.35 0.94 -13.01
CA GLY A 116 0.61 1.97 -13.42
C GLY A 116 1.79 2.09 -12.45
N MET A 117 1.50 2.10 -11.13
CA MET A 117 2.54 2.16 -10.11
C MET A 117 3.35 0.86 -10.07
N ALA A 118 2.70 -0.29 -10.20
CA ALA A 118 3.39 -1.58 -10.21
C ALA A 118 4.37 -1.68 -11.39
N ILE A 119 3.96 -1.25 -12.59
CA ILE A 119 4.83 -1.22 -13.79
C ILE A 119 5.98 -0.23 -13.58
N LEU A 120 5.70 0.97 -13.09
CA LEU A 120 6.75 1.97 -12.80
C LEU A 120 7.79 1.40 -11.85
N LEU A 121 7.36 0.85 -10.71
CA LEU A 121 8.27 0.31 -9.71
C LEU A 121 9.02 -0.93 -10.20
N ALA A 122 8.42 -1.74 -11.07
CA ALA A 122 9.05 -2.92 -11.64
C ALA A 122 10.09 -2.60 -12.73
N SER A 123 10.05 -1.41 -13.30
CA SER A 123 10.90 -1.00 -14.42
C SER A 123 12.11 -0.16 -14.00
N ASP A 124 13.04 0.05 -14.93
CA ASP A 124 14.20 0.92 -14.75
C ASP A 124 13.84 2.41 -14.65
N ALA A 125 12.62 2.81 -15.04
CA ALA A 125 12.11 4.17 -14.83
C ALA A 125 12.11 4.57 -13.35
N SER A 126 12.12 3.60 -12.43
CA SER A 126 12.21 3.81 -10.98
C SER A 126 13.60 3.50 -10.40
N SER A 127 14.66 3.58 -11.21
CA SER A 127 16.03 3.20 -10.81
C SER A 127 16.57 3.95 -9.58
N TYR A 128 16.05 5.15 -9.30
CA TYR A 128 16.43 5.95 -8.12
C TYR A 128 15.34 5.97 -7.03
N MET A 129 14.37 5.06 -7.10
CA MET A 129 13.25 4.97 -6.17
C MET A 129 13.41 3.73 -5.29
N THR A 130 13.70 3.93 -4.00
CA THR A 130 13.78 2.86 -2.99
C THR A 130 13.38 3.37 -1.62
N GLY A 131 12.79 2.50 -0.79
CA GLY A 131 12.40 2.79 0.58
C GLY A 131 11.07 3.55 0.73
N GLN A 132 10.29 3.70 -0.34
CA GLN A 132 9.05 4.47 -0.32
C GLN A 132 7.82 3.58 -0.26
N ALA A 133 6.76 4.11 0.36
CA ALA A 133 5.39 3.58 0.28
C ALA A 133 4.55 4.56 -0.55
N TYR A 134 4.02 4.08 -1.66
CA TYR A 134 3.23 4.89 -2.59
C TYR A 134 1.74 4.62 -2.35
N HIS A 135 1.04 5.60 -1.80
CA HIS A 135 -0.39 5.50 -1.55
C HIS A 135 -1.17 5.76 -2.84
N ILE A 136 -2.05 4.79 -3.17
CA ILE A 136 -2.99 4.89 -4.29
C ILE A 136 -4.37 4.69 -3.68
N ASP A 137 -4.94 5.78 -3.15
CA ASP A 137 -6.05 5.76 -2.22
C ASP A 137 -7.19 6.74 -2.56
N GLY A 138 -7.14 7.37 -3.73
CA GLY A 138 -8.14 8.34 -4.16
C GLY A 138 -8.21 9.59 -3.26
N GLY A 139 -7.11 9.91 -2.55
CA GLY A 139 -7.01 11.03 -1.63
C GLY A 139 -7.60 10.76 -0.25
N CYS A 140 -7.76 9.50 0.14
CA CYS A 140 -8.31 9.13 1.45
C CYS A 140 -7.46 9.68 2.60
N LEU A 141 -6.15 9.68 2.47
CA LEU A 141 -5.23 10.22 3.47
C LEU A 141 -5.11 11.76 3.44
N CYS A 142 -5.72 12.42 2.45
CA CYS A 142 -5.65 13.87 2.30
C CYS A 142 -6.82 14.62 2.99
N GLY A 143 -7.76 13.90 3.63
CA GLY A 143 -8.84 14.53 4.37
C GLY A 143 -10.26 14.25 3.87
N GLY A 144 -10.43 13.44 2.82
CA GLY A 144 -11.73 13.04 2.31
C GLY A 144 -12.33 14.02 1.30
N ARG A 145 -13.68 14.00 1.17
CA ARG A 145 -14.39 14.85 0.21
C ARG A 145 -14.28 16.32 0.58
N PRO A 146 -14.13 17.22 -0.41
CA PRO A 146 -14.16 18.64 -0.16
C PRO A 146 -15.57 19.06 0.32
N TRP A 147 -15.65 20.24 0.96
CA TRP A 147 -16.92 20.88 1.26
C TRP A 147 -17.67 21.19 -0.05
N ASP A 148 -19.00 21.35 0.07
CA ASP A 148 -19.81 21.69 -1.10
C ASP A 148 -19.31 22.97 -1.75
N TYR A 149 -19.07 22.90 -3.06
CA TYR A 149 -18.54 24.00 -3.87
C TYR A 149 -19.51 25.18 -4.01
N ASP A 150 -20.77 25.01 -3.58
CA ASP A 150 -21.79 26.07 -3.59
C ASP A 150 -21.64 27.07 -2.43
N THR A 151 -20.71 26.83 -1.52
CA THR A 151 -20.38 27.79 -0.46
C THR A 151 -19.53 28.89 -1.08
N GLN A 152 -20.15 30.02 -1.40
CA GLN A 152 -19.41 31.22 -1.80
C GLN A 152 -18.60 31.72 -0.61
N TYR A 153 -17.28 31.81 -0.77
CA TYR A 153 -16.37 32.44 0.18
C TYR A 153 -16.49 33.95 0.08
#